data_f5d894bd962b3bd6ed5e3163958cfc93
#
_entry.id   f5d894bd962b3bd6ed5e3163958cfc93
#
_cell.length_a   1.000
_cell.length_b   1.000
_cell.length_c   1.000
_cell.angle_alpha   90.00
_cell.angle_beta   90.00
_cell.angle_gamma   90.00
#
_symmetry.space_group_name_H-M   'P 1'
#
loop_
_entity.id
_entity.type
_entity.pdbx_description
1 polymer ?
#
loop_
_entity_poly.entity_id
_entity_poly.type
_entity_poly.pdbx_seq_one_letter_code
_entity_poly.pdbx_strand_id
1 'polypeptide(L)'
;MTLKEGQNTTRPPFLEGSNYASWKPKMKSFLKSLNEKAWKAVLIGWTQLMMESLTGEVVPKPEALWDDADEKASIGNSKAMNAIFSGVDENVLKLIINCEVAKEAWDILQTTYEGTDKVCNSRMQIVTTKFEDMKMKYSETIPEYNARVLDLSNEATALGKTINGERMASKVLKLLPPRFAMKVTAIEEMHDISTLKLDELMGSSEPMR
;
A
#
# COMPACT_ATOMS: atom_id res chain seq x y z
N MET A 1 -11.89 10.43 25.19
CA MET A 1 -12.75 9.69 24.24
C MET A 1 -12.03 9.67 22.90
N THR A 2 -11.31 8.62 22.60
CA THR A 2 -10.57 8.44 21.35
C THR A 2 -11.60 8.11 20.27
N LEU A 3 -11.83 9.04 19.33
CA LEU A 3 -12.65 8.78 18.15
C LEU A 3 -12.01 7.64 17.35
N LYS A 4 -12.77 6.55 17.18
CA LYS A 4 -12.33 5.43 16.33
C LYS A 4 -12.06 5.96 14.92
N GLU A 5 -10.85 5.73 14.42
CA GLU A 5 -10.50 5.94 13.01
C GLU A 5 -11.53 5.25 12.12
N GLY A 6 -12.17 5.99 11.24
CA GLY A 6 -13.12 5.47 10.25
C GLY A 6 -14.44 6.21 10.14
N GLN A 7 -14.72 7.16 11.02
CA GLN A 7 -16.03 7.85 11.02
C GLN A 7 -16.07 9.23 10.34
N ASN A 8 -14.95 9.72 9.78
CA ASN A 8 -14.93 11.05 9.17
C ASN A 8 -14.26 11.03 7.78
N THR A 9 -15.08 11.01 6.74
CA THR A 9 -14.62 11.06 5.33
C THR A 9 -14.05 12.41 4.92
N THR A 10 -14.11 13.42 5.78
CA THR A 10 -13.64 14.79 5.51
C THR A 10 -12.25 15.07 6.06
N ARG A 11 -11.71 14.22 6.94
CA ARG A 11 -10.37 14.38 7.50
C ARG A 11 -9.42 13.37 6.88
N PRO A 12 -8.17 13.81 6.52
CA PRO A 12 -7.17 12.88 6.04
C PRO A 12 -6.81 11.87 7.14
N PRO A 13 -6.44 10.63 6.75
CA PRO A 13 -5.89 9.66 7.69
C PRO A 13 -4.61 10.19 8.31
N PHE A 14 -4.39 9.93 9.60
CA PHE A 14 -3.26 10.47 10.34
C PHE A 14 -2.12 9.47 10.43
N LEU A 15 -0.91 9.93 10.05
CA LEU A 15 0.33 9.16 10.14
C LEU A 15 0.99 9.45 11.48
N GLU A 16 1.11 8.41 12.31
CA GLU A 16 1.72 8.48 13.61
C GLU A 16 2.62 7.24 13.83
N GLY A 17 3.92 7.48 14.05
CA GLY A 17 4.87 6.42 14.37
C GLY A 17 4.92 5.29 13.34
N SER A 18 4.45 4.09 13.70
CA SER A 18 4.61 2.87 12.92
C SER A 18 3.43 2.52 11.99
N ASN A 19 2.40 3.38 11.90
CA ASN A 19 1.17 3.04 11.15
C ASN A 19 1.24 3.28 9.63
N TYR A 20 2.43 3.60 9.08
CA TYR A 20 2.61 3.97 7.67
C TYR A 20 2.04 2.93 6.69
N ALA A 21 2.21 1.64 6.95
CA ALA A 21 1.71 0.58 6.08
C ALA A 21 0.17 0.62 5.90
N SER A 22 -0.56 0.99 6.96
CA SER A 22 -2.01 1.18 6.91
C SER A 22 -2.41 2.59 6.46
N TRP A 23 -1.59 3.59 6.77
CA TRP A 23 -1.82 4.98 6.39
C TRP A 23 -1.73 5.19 4.88
N LYS A 24 -0.70 4.65 4.22
CA LYS A 24 -0.44 4.83 2.79
C LYS A 24 -1.66 4.49 1.89
N PRO A 25 -2.28 3.30 2.00
CA PRO A 25 -3.46 2.98 1.19
C PRO A 25 -4.68 3.83 1.56
N LYS A 26 -4.87 4.19 2.83
CA LYS A 26 -5.95 5.06 3.28
C LYS A 26 -5.78 6.48 2.71
N MET A 27 -4.57 7.06 2.79
CA MET A 27 -4.27 8.39 2.25
C MET A 27 -4.41 8.40 0.72
N LYS A 28 -3.97 7.36 0.03
CA LYS A 28 -4.20 7.21 -1.41
C LYS A 28 -5.69 7.23 -1.77
N SER A 29 -6.51 6.49 -1.01
CA SER A 29 -7.97 6.47 -1.20
C SER A 29 -8.58 7.84 -0.92
N PHE A 30 -8.14 8.51 0.14
CA PHE A 30 -8.58 9.86 0.51
C PHE A 30 -8.24 10.88 -0.59
N LEU A 31 -7.01 10.91 -1.09
CA LEU A 31 -6.59 11.81 -2.16
C LEU A 31 -7.42 11.62 -3.45
N LYS A 32 -7.72 10.37 -3.80
CA LYS A 32 -8.60 10.07 -4.94
C LYS A 32 -10.04 10.56 -4.71
N SER A 33 -10.54 10.48 -3.49
CA SER A 33 -11.89 10.97 -3.14
C SER A 33 -12.01 12.49 -3.16
N LEU A 34 -10.92 13.21 -2.85
CA LEU A 34 -10.88 14.67 -2.95
C LEU A 34 -10.97 15.14 -4.40
N ASN A 35 -10.12 14.60 -5.25
CA ASN A 35 -10.07 14.87 -6.69
C ASN A 35 -9.06 13.91 -7.34
N GLU A 36 -9.40 13.34 -8.50
CA GLU A 36 -8.44 12.53 -9.29
C GLU A 36 -7.12 13.26 -9.58
N LYS A 37 -7.18 14.60 -9.75
CA LYS A 37 -6.00 15.42 -10.00
C LYS A 37 -5.08 15.53 -8.80
N ALA A 38 -5.63 15.48 -7.56
CA ALA A 38 -4.81 15.44 -6.36
C ALA A 38 -3.95 14.17 -6.31
N TRP A 39 -4.52 13.00 -6.65
CA TRP A 39 -3.74 11.79 -6.76
C TRP A 39 -2.76 11.80 -7.94
N LYS A 40 -3.14 12.39 -9.10
CA LYS A 40 -2.23 12.56 -10.23
C LYS A 40 -1.03 13.45 -9.88
N ALA A 41 -1.23 14.52 -9.11
CA ALA A 41 -0.15 15.36 -8.63
C ALA A 41 0.87 14.61 -7.77
N VAL A 42 0.42 13.63 -6.97
CA VAL A 42 1.33 12.73 -6.22
C VAL A 42 2.06 11.75 -7.14
N LEU A 43 1.40 11.23 -8.17
CA LEU A 43 2.01 10.23 -9.07
C LEU A 43 3.02 10.83 -10.04
N ILE A 44 2.62 11.92 -10.71
CA ILE A 44 3.35 12.52 -11.83
C ILE A 44 4.21 13.67 -11.34
N GLY A 45 3.75 14.36 -10.29
CA GLY A 45 4.28 15.64 -9.83
C GLY A 45 3.56 16.82 -10.50
N TRP A 46 3.83 17.99 -9.97
CA TRP A 46 3.50 19.28 -10.55
C TRP A 46 4.80 20.05 -10.70
N THR A 47 4.98 20.69 -11.85
CA THR A 47 6.12 21.56 -12.09
C THR A 47 5.62 22.98 -12.23
N GLN A 48 6.37 23.93 -11.67
CA GLN A 48 6.09 25.34 -11.89
C GLN A 48 6.10 25.63 -13.39
N LEU A 49 5.03 26.27 -13.84
CA LEU A 49 4.88 26.59 -15.25
C LEU A 49 5.84 27.73 -15.59
N MET A 50 6.57 27.54 -16.68
CA MET A 50 7.55 28.51 -17.16
C MET A 50 7.08 29.05 -18.51
N MET A 51 7.45 30.29 -18.80
CA MET A 51 7.23 30.94 -20.10
C MET A 51 8.48 31.70 -20.55
N GLU A 52 8.62 31.88 -21.83
CA GLU A 52 9.67 32.74 -22.38
C GLU A 52 9.21 34.21 -22.32
N SER A 53 10.02 35.08 -21.72
CA SER A 53 9.76 36.50 -21.64
C SER A 53 10.07 37.16 -22.98
N LEU A 54 9.66 38.43 -23.15
CA LEU A 54 9.98 39.23 -24.35
C LEU A 54 11.49 39.43 -24.57
N THR A 55 12.29 39.19 -23.54
CA THR A 55 13.76 39.26 -23.58
C THR A 55 14.42 37.91 -23.90
N GLY A 56 13.64 36.84 -24.10
CA GLY A 56 14.14 35.47 -24.33
C GLY A 56 14.56 34.74 -23.07
N GLU A 57 14.29 35.27 -21.88
CA GLU A 57 14.56 34.60 -20.62
C GLU A 57 13.38 33.69 -20.21
N VAL A 58 13.68 32.51 -19.66
CA VAL A 58 12.67 31.61 -19.13
C VAL A 58 12.30 32.05 -17.71
N VAL A 59 11.08 32.52 -17.55
CA VAL A 59 10.52 33.03 -16.27
C VAL A 59 9.29 32.25 -15.85
N PRO A 60 8.92 32.23 -14.54
CA PRO A 60 7.68 31.66 -14.10
C PRO A 60 6.48 32.26 -14.81
N LYS A 61 5.58 31.44 -15.33
CA LYS A 61 4.34 31.87 -15.97
C LYS A 61 3.41 32.50 -14.92
N PRO A 62 3.06 33.79 -15.05
CA PRO A 62 2.14 34.45 -14.12
C PRO A 62 0.80 33.71 -14.06
N GLU A 63 0.19 33.61 -12.87
CA GLU A 63 -1.11 32.93 -12.69
C GLU A 63 -2.21 33.54 -13.58
N ALA A 64 -2.16 34.84 -13.86
CA ALA A 64 -3.11 35.51 -14.75
C ALA A 64 -3.07 35.02 -16.22
N LEU A 65 -2.02 34.29 -16.60
CA LEU A 65 -1.87 33.71 -17.93
C LEU A 65 -2.08 32.20 -17.94
N TRP A 66 -2.46 31.62 -16.81
CA TRP A 66 -2.75 30.19 -16.72
C TRP A 66 -4.02 29.82 -17.49
N ASP A 67 -3.99 28.70 -18.17
CA ASP A 67 -5.19 28.12 -18.74
C ASP A 67 -5.90 27.19 -17.74
N ASP A 68 -7.06 26.71 -18.12
CA ASP A 68 -7.87 25.79 -17.31
C ASP A 68 -7.12 24.51 -16.89
N ALA A 69 -6.17 24.03 -17.69
CA ALA A 69 -5.40 22.82 -17.38
C ALA A 69 -4.32 23.15 -16.34
N ASP A 70 -3.67 24.30 -16.48
CA ASP A 70 -2.68 24.83 -15.55
C ASP A 70 -3.28 25.01 -14.15
N GLU A 71 -4.42 25.73 -14.07
CA GLU A 71 -5.12 25.96 -12.80
C GLU A 71 -5.54 24.64 -12.14
N LYS A 72 -6.12 23.72 -12.92
CA LYS A 72 -6.56 22.43 -12.41
C LYS A 72 -5.40 21.56 -11.92
N ALA A 73 -4.23 21.67 -12.52
CA ALA A 73 -3.04 20.94 -12.08
C ALA A 73 -2.49 21.52 -10.76
N SER A 74 -2.39 22.85 -10.68
CA SER A 74 -1.98 23.57 -9.46
C SER A 74 -2.92 23.31 -8.29
N ILE A 75 -4.25 23.40 -8.51
CA ILE A 75 -5.26 23.05 -7.50
C ILE A 75 -5.11 21.59 -7.05
N GLY A 76 -4.81 20.66 -7.97
CA GLY A 76 -4.55 19.26 -7.64
C GLY A 76 -3.34 19.11 -6.70
N ASN A 77 -2.23 19.78 -7.00
CA ASN A 77 -1.05 19.80 -6.14
C ASN A 77 -1.36 20.39 -4.76
N SER A 78 -1.98 21.55 -4.72
CA SER A 78 -2.33 22.25 -3.46
C SER A 78 -3.25 21.41 -2.55
N LYS A 79 -4.25 20.73 -3.13
CA LYS A 79 -5.13 19.82 -2.37
C LYS A 79 -4.38 18.61 -1.84
N ALA A 80 -3.48 18.03 -2.63
CA ALA A 80 -2.67 16.90 -2.21
C ALA A 80 -1.70 17.32 -1.09
N MET A 81 -1.02 18.43 -1.22
CA MET A 81 -0.12 18.98 -0.20
C MET A 81 -0.85 19.22 1.12
N ASN A 82 -2.01 19.91 1.07
CA ASN A 82 -2.80 20.17 2.27
C ASN A 82 -3.25 18.86 2.96
N ALA A 83 -3.69 17.86 2.19
CA ALA A 83 -4.08 16.57 2.74
C ALA A 83 -2.89 15.84 3.39
N ILE A 84 -1.72 15.83 2.75
CA ILE A 84 -0.51 15.21 3.28
C ILE A 84 -0.07 15.92 4.56
N PHE A 85 0.04 17.25 4.55
CA PHE A 85 0.48 18.03 5.71
C PHE A 85 -0.47 17.89 6.90
N SER A 86 -1.78 17.87 6.65
CA SER A 86 -2.80 17.70 7.69
C SER A 86 -2.90 16.24 8.19
N GLY A 87 -2.35 15.29 7.43
CA GLY A 87 -2.41 13.85 7.71
C GLY A 87 -1.14 13.27 8.32
N VAL A 88 -0.22 14.08 8.83
CA VAL A 88 1.04 13.63 9.45
C VAL A 88 1.26 14.29 10.80
N ASP A 89 2.02 13.64 11.68
CA ASP A 89 2.43 14.24 12.95
C ASP A 89 3.50 15.34 12.75
N GLU A 90 3.75 16.14 13.80
CA GLU A 90 4.66 17.29 13.75
C GLU A 90 6.11 16.90 13.40
N ASN A 91 6.58 15.72 13.82
CA ASN A 91 7.94 15.29 13.52
C ASN A 91 8.08 14.90 12.06
N VAL A 92 7.07 14.23 11.52
CA VAL A 92 6.99 13.87 10.11
C VAL A 92 6.81 15.11 9.24
N LEU A 93 6.00 16.07 9.70
CA LEU A 93 5.78 17.33 8.98
C LEU A 93 7.11 18.09 8.77
N LYS A 94 8.01 18.10 9.73
CA LYS A 94 9.33 18.75 9.62
C LYS A 94 10.18 18.22 8.46
N LEU A 95 9.94 16.98 8.03
CA LEU A 95 10.66 16.36 6.90
C LEU A 95 10.19 16.89 5.54
N ILE A 96 8.92 17.30 5.47
CA ILE A 96 8.25 17.61 4.20
C ILE A 96 7.75 19.05 4.12
N ILE A 97 7.88 19.85 5.19
CA ILE A 97 7.30 21.21 5.25
C ILE A 97 7.83 22.15 4.17
N ASN A 98 9.05 21.92 3.70
CA ASN A 98 9.68 22.73 2.65
C ASN A 98 9.37 22.25 1.22
N CYS A 99 8.61 21.16 1.06
CA CYS A 99 8.22 20.69 -0.25
C CYS A 99 7.11 21.60 -0.83
N GLU A 100 7.22 21.95 -2.09
CA GLU A 100 6.21 22.69 -2.85
C GLU A 100 5.37 21.73 -3.73
N VAL A 101 5.87 20.51 -3.94
CA VAL A 101 5.27 19.51 -4.81
C VAL A 101 4.83 18.30 -4.02
N ALA A 102 3.58 17.89 -4.20
CA ALA A 102 2.98 16.77 -3.47
C ALA A 102 3.72 15.43 -3.74
N LYS A 103 4.27 15.28 -4.94
CA LYS A 103 5.09 14.11 -5.28
C LYS A 103 6.35 14.04 -4.42
N GLU A 104 7.05 15.16 -4.29
CA GLU A 104 8.28 15.23 -3.50
C GLU A 104 8.01 14.88 -2.02
N ALA A 105 6.97 15.48 -1.42
CA ALA A 105 6.56 15.16 -0.05
C ALA A 105 6.23 13.68 0.10
N TRP A 106 5.51 13.10 -0.87
CA TRP A 106 5.17 11.67 -0.87
C TRP A 106 6.39 10.77 -0.99
N ASP A 107 7.32 11.09 -1.90
CA ASP A 107 8.54 10.32 -2.13
C ASP A 107 9.47 10.35 -0.90
N ILE A 108 9.55 11.50 -0.19
CA ILE A 108 10.26 11.61 1.09
C ILE A 108 9.64 10.70 2.13
N LEU A 109 8.31 10.72 2.30
CA LEU A 109 7.61 9.85 3.23
C LEU A 109 7.81 8.38 2.88
N GLN A 110 7.69 8.03 1.61
CA GLN A 110 7.92 6.68 1.14
C GLN A 110 9.34 6.22 1.45
N THR A 111 10.33 7.02 1.14
CA THR A 111 11.74 6.69 1.42
C THR A 111 12.02 6.58 2.92
N THR A 112 11.42 7.45 3.73
CA THR A 112 11.60 7.45 5.19
C THR A 112 11.06 6.18 5.83
N TYR A 113 9.88 5.71 5.41
CA TYR A 113 9.19 4.60 6.06
C TYR A 113 9.42 3.24 5.38
N GLU A 114 9.54 3.20 4.07
CA GLU A 114 9.78 1.98 3.31
C GLU A 114 11.26 1.73 3.06
N GLY A 115 12.05 2.79 3.03
CA GLY A 115 13.46 2.77 2.64
C GLY A 115 13.64 2.92 1.13
N THR A 116 14.89 2.88 0.70
CA THR A 116 15.24 2.91 -0.72
C THR A 116 14.83 1.60 -1.40
N ASP A 117 14.70 1.59 -2.72
CA ASP A 117 14.39 0.38 -3.51
C ASP A 117 15.31 -0.81 -3.16
N LYS A 118 16.56 -0.52 -2.85
CA LYS A 118 17.53 -1.54 -2.45
C LYS A 118 17.15 -2.19 -1.11
N VAL A 119 16.71 -1.39 -0.14
CA VAL A 119 16.25 -1.87 1.18
C VAL A 119 14.93 -2.63 1.03
N CYS A 120 13.99 -2.11 0.23
CA CYS A 120 12.72 -2.78 -0.06
C CYS A 120 12.95 -4.14 -0.73
N ASN A 121 13.86 -4.22 -1.70
CA ASN A 121 14.20 -5.48 -2.37
C ASN A 121 14.85 -6.48 -1.41
N SER A 122 15.75 -6.03 -0.52
CA SER A 122 16.37 -6.89 0.49
C SER A 122 15.31 -7.42 1.49
N ARG A 123 14.41 -6.57 1.97
CA ARG A 123 13.29 -6.99 2.83
C ARG A 123 12.37 -7.98 2.12
N MET A 124 12.05 -7.72 0.85
CA MET A 124 11.23 -8.62 0.05
C MET A 124 11.89 -9.99 -0.13
N GLN A 125 13.21 -10.05 -0.30
CA GLN A 125 13.92 -11.30 -0.37
C GLN A 125 13.82 -12.10 0.93
N ILE A 126 13.91 -11.42 2.09
CA ILE A 126 13.71 -12.04 3.41
C ILE A 126 12.27 -12.59 3.54
N VAL A 127 11.25 -11.82 3.14
CA VAL A 127 9.84 -12.25 3.16
C VAL A 127 9.65 -13.48 2.26
N THR A 128 10.24 -13.47 1.06
CA THR A 128 10.17 -14.60 0.13
C THR A 128 10.81 -15.84 0.74
N THR A 129 11.99 -15.73 1.34
CA THR A 129 12.65 -16.85 2.01
C THR A 129 11.81 -17.37 3.18
N LYS A 130 11.31 -16.48 4.04
CA LYS A 130 10.40 -16.88 5.13
C LYS A 130 9.16 -17.62 4.60
N PHE A 131 8.59 -17.14 3.49
CA PHE A 131 7.45 -17.80 2.86
C PHE A 131 7.84 -19.17 2.28
N GLU A 132 9.02 -19.30 1.68
CA GLU A 132 9.52 -20.57 1.13
C GLU A 132 9.82 -21.60 2.20
N ASP A 133 10.35 -21.19 3.34
CA ASP A 133 10.69 -22.06 4.47
C ASP A 133 9.53 -22.34 5.42
N MET A 134 8.39 -21.66 5.21
CA MET A 134 7.24 -21.77 6.09
C MET A 134 6.61 -23.16 6.00
N LYS A 135 6.57 -23.84 7.13
CA LYS A 135 5.89 -25.12 7.31
C LYS A 135 4.90 -25.01 8.46
N MET A 136 3.80 -25.77 8.38
CA MET A 136 2.87 -25.89 9.49
C MET A 136 3.52 -26.71 10.62
N LYS A 137 3.48 -26.20 11.84
CA LYS A 137 4.01 -26.90 13.03
C LYS A 137 3.07 -28.04 13.41
N TYR A 138 3.62 -29.07 14.06
CA TYR A 138 2.82 -30.25 14.44
C TYR A 138 1.67 -29.92 15.41
N SER A 139 1.90 -28.99 16.33
CA SER A 139 0.91 -28.51 17.32
C SER A 139 0.05 -27.36 16.83
N GLU A 140 0.30 -26.84 15.62
CA GLU A 140 -0.39 -25.68 15.08
C GLU A 140 -1.74 -26.08 14.47
N THR A 141 -2.74 -25.23 14.64
CA THR A 141 -4.03 -25.36 13.98
C THR A 141 -4.00 -24.75 12.59
N ILE A 142 -4.92 -25.14 11.71
CA ILE A 142 -5.03 -24.55 10.36
C ILE A 142 -5.27 -23.04 10.41
N PRO A 143 -6.16 -22.50 11.28
CA PRO A 143 -6.35 -21.06 11.41
C PRO A 143 -5.08 -20.30 11.83
N GLU A 144 -4.30 -20.83 12.76
CA GLU A 144 -3.03 -20.21 13.20
C GLU A 144 -1.99 -20.20 12.07
N TYR A 145 -1.88 -21.31 11.32
CA TYR A 145 -1.01 -21.39 10.16
C TYR A 145 -1.43 -20.39 9.08
N ASN A 146 -2.74 -20.29 8.80
CA ASN A 146 -3.29 -19.33 7.86
C ASN A 146 -2.99 -17.87 8.25
N ALA A 147 -3.17 -17.54 9.53
CA ALA A 147 -2.85 -16.19 10.02
C ALA A 147 -1.38 -15.83 9.72
N ARG A 148 -0.43 -16.75 9.93
CA ARG A 148 0.98 -16.54 9.60
C ARG A 148 1.24 -16.36 8.09
N VAL A 149 0.53 -17.11 7.25
CA VAL A 149 0.61 -16.98 5.78
C VAL A 149 0.09 -15.62 5.34
N LEU A 150 -1.05 -15.18 5.91
CA LEU A 150 -1.64 -13.87 5.62
C LEU A 150 -0.75 -12.73 6.09
N ASP A 151 -0.12 -12.85 7.25
CA ASP A 151 0.82 -11.84 7.76
C ASP A 151 1.99 -11.62 6.80
N LEU A 152 2.59 -12.71 6.28
CA LEU A 152 3.65 -12.59 5.27
C LEU A 152 3.16 -12.04 3.94
N SER A 153 1.94 -12.38 3.54
CA SER A 153 1.31 -11.80 2.34
C SER A 153 1.11 -10.29 2.49
N ASN A 154 0.65 -9.86 3.65
CA ASN A 154 0.46 -8.45 3.96
C ASN A 154 1.81 -7.71 4.03
N GLU A 155 2.86 -8.33 4.61
CA GLU A 155 4.22 -7.79 4.63
C GLU A 155 4.76 -7.62 3.18
N ALA A 156 4.58 -8.59 2.30
CA ALA A 156 4.96 -8.50 0.89
C ALA A 156 4.20 -7.39 0.16
N THR A 157 2.89 -7.28 0.40
CA THR A 157 2.03 -6.25 -0.21
C THR A 157 2.44 -4.85 0.25
N ALA A 158 2.81 -4.67 1.51
CA ALA A 158 3.34 -3.42 2.05
C ALA A 158 4.66 -3.00 1.37
N LEU A 159 5.45 -3.96 0.91
CA LEU A 159 6.67 -3.74 0.11
C LEU A 159 6.41 -3.57 -1.39
N GLY A 160 5.14 -3.43 -1.80
CA GLY A 160 4.73 -3.19 -3.19
C GLY A 160 4.73 -4.43 -4.10
N LYS A 161 4.88 -5.64 -3.54
CA LYS A 161 4.81 -6.90 -4.31
C LYS A 161 3.74 -7.80 -3.74
N THR A 162 2.77 -8.17 -4.57
CA THR A 162 1.71 -9.11 -4.18
C THR A 162 2.17 -10.54 -4.44
N ILE A 163 2.06 -11.40 -3.44
CA ILE A 163 2.23 -12.84 -3.65
C ILE A 163 0.95 -13.36 -4.30
N ASN A 164 1.07 -14.06 -5.44
CA ASN A 164 -0.09 -14.61 -6.13
C ASN A 164 -0.85 -15.59 -5.22
N GLY A 165 -2.17 -15.39 -5.11
CA GLY A 165 -3.05 -16.22 -4.29
C GLY A 165 -3.02 -17.71 -4.65
N GLU A 166 -2.91 -18.05 -5.94
CA GLU A 166 -2.77 -19.43 -6.42
C GLU A 166 -1.47 -20.07 -5.92
N ARG A 167 -0.35 -19.34 -6.02
CA ARG A 167 0.93 -19.80 -5.49
C ARG A 167 0.88 -20.01 -3.99
N MET A 168 0.10 -19.17 -3.30
CA MET A 168 -0.10 -19.24 -1.87
C MET A 168 -0.93 -20.47 -1.49
N ALA A 169 -2.07 -20.69 -2.14
CA ALA A 169 -2.95 -21.83 -1.92
C ALA A 169 -2.24 -23.16 -2.20
N SER A 170 -1.58 -23.27 -3.34
CA SER A 170 -0.80 -24.46 -3.72
C SER A 170 0.30 -24.79 -2.71
N LYS A 171 0.99 -23.75 -2.20
CA LYS A 171 2.03 -23.97 -1.20
C LYS A 171 1.46 -24.40 0.15
N VAL A 172 0.38 -23.77 0.60
CA VAL A 172 -0.30 -24.14 1.85
C VAL A 172 -0.72 -25.62 1.81
N LEU A 173 -1.34 -26.07 0.74
CA LEU A 173 -1.74 -27.48 0.57
C LEU A 173 -0.56 -28.44 0.64
N LYS A 174 0.53 -28.15 -0.08
CA LYS A 174 1.72 -29.01 -0.13
C LYS A 174 2.47 -29.12 1.20
N LEU A 175 2.30 -28.15 2.09
CA LEU A 175 3.05 -28.08 3.35
C LEU A 175 2.21 -28.45 4.57
N LEU A 176 0.96 -28.89 4.36
CA LEU A 176 0.15 -29.47 5.42
C LEU A 176 0.76 -30.80 5.90
N PRO A 177 0.77 -31.06 7.21
CA PRO A 177 1.23 -32.33 7.77
C PRO A 177 0.46 -33.53 7.22
N PRO A 178 1.05 -34.76 7.22
CA PRO A 178 0.43 -35.99 6.70
C PRO A 178 -0.96 -36.30 7.28
N ARG A 179 -1.25 -35.84 8.50
CA ARG A 179 -2.59 -35.96 9.11
C ARG A 179 -3.73 -35.33 8.31
N PHE A 180 -3.40 -34.41 7.38
CA PHE A 180 -4.35 -33.76 6.48
C PHE A 180 -4.35 -34.31 5.06
N ALA A 181 -3.54 -35.35 4.77
CA ALA A 181 -3.37 -35.89 3.41
C ALA A 181 -4.70 -36.25 2.74
N MET A 182 -5.63 -36.92 3.43
CA MET A 182 -6.94 -37.26 2.87
C MET A 182 -7.78 -36.03 2.49
N LYS A 183 -7.68 -34.94 3.29
CA LYS A 183 -8.37 -33.68 2.98
C LYS A 183 -7.73 -32.98 1.80
N VAL A 184 -6.41 -32.97 1.71
CA VAL A 184 -5.67 -32.41 0.58
C VAL A 184 -6.06 -33.10 -0.71
N THR A 185 -6.05 -34.45 -0.74
CA THR A 185 -6.49 -35.22 -1.92
C THR A 185 -7.92 -34.91 -2.32
N ALA A 186 -8.85 -34.86 -1.35
CA ALA A 186 -10.25 -34.52 -1.65
C ALA A 186 -10.41 -33.11 -2.24
N ILE A 187 -9.63 -32.13 -1.77
CA ILE A 187 -9.65 -30.77 -2.31
C ILE A 187 -9.03 -30.73 -3.72
N GLU A 188 -7.93 -31.45 -3.95
CA GLU A 188 -7.28 -31.55 -5.25
C GLU A 188 -8.17 -32.25 -6.30
N GLU A 189 -9.00 -33.20 -5.89
CA GLU A 189 -9.96 -33.89 -6.76
C GLU A 189 -11.22 -33.04 -7.07
N MET A 190 -11.64 -32.19 -6.14
CA MET A 190 -12.87 -31.41 -6.27
C MET A 190 -12.69 -30.05 -6.93
N HIS A 191 -11.49 -29.48 -6.91
CA HIS A 191 -11.24 -28.13 -7.39
C HIS A 191 -9.92 -28.05 -8.16
N ASP A 192 -9.93 -27.26 -9.23
CA ASP A 192 -8.68 -26.83 -9.86
C ASP A 192 -7.94 -25.88 -8.88
N ILE A 193 -6.80 -26.31 -8.38
CA ILE A 193 -5.99 -25.58 -7.38
C ILE A 193 -5.66 -24.16 -7.86
N SER A 194 -5.65 -23.93 -9.18
CA SER A 194 -5.41 -22.64 -9.80
C SER A 194 -6.54 -21.62 -9.56
N THR A 195 -7.74 -22.07 -9.21
CA THR A 195 -8.92 -21.22 -8.98
C THR A 195 -9.28 -21.06 -7.50
N LEU A 196 -8.69 -21.87 -6.63
CA LEU A 196 -9.01 -21.90 -5.19
C LEU A 196 -8.48 -20.65 -4.49
N LYS A 197 -9.39 -19.90 -3.88
CA LYS A 197 -9.03 -18.82 -2.97
C LYS A 197 -8.69 -19.41 -1.59
N LEU A 198 -7.70 -18.80 -0.92
CA LEU A 198 -7.24 -19.24 0.41
C LEU A 198 -8.40 -19.32 1.44
N ASP A 199 -9.38 -18.42 1.34
CA ASP A 199 -10.55 -18.37 2.22
C ASP A 199 -11.50 -19.56 2.01
N GLU A 200 -11.66 -20.05 0.79
CA GLU A 200 -12.48 -21.23 0.46
C GLU A 200 -11.84 -22.52 0.98
N LEU A 201 -10.52 -22.58 0.92
CA LEU A 201 -9.72 -23.69 1.44
C LEU A 201 -9.86 -23.82 2.95
N MET A 202 -10.06 -22.69 3.65
CA MET A 202 -10.19 -22.61 5.11
C MET A 202 -11.61 -22.88 5.60
N GLY A 203 -12.64 -22.49 4.83
CA GLY A 203 -14.05 -22.76 5.15
C GLY A 203 -14.40 -24.23 5.12
N SER A 204 -13.67 -25.04 4.34
CA SER A 204 -13.86 -26.51 4.24
C SER A 204 -13.23 -27.31 5.40
N SER A 205 -12.60 -26.65 6.37
CA SER A 205 -11.81 -27.31 7.42
C SER A 205 -12.45 -27.35 8.81
N GLU A 206 -13.77 -27.06 8.94
CA GLU A 206 -14.47 -27.34 10.19
C GLU A 206 -14.51 -28.86 10.45
N PRO A 207 -14.20 -29.31 11.67
CA PRO A 207 -14.32 -30.73 12.02
C PRO A 207 -15.80 -31.13 12.02
N MET A 208 -16.18 -32.06 11.15
CA MET A 208 -17.42 -32.78 11.40
C MET A 208 -17.31 -33.46 12.80
N ARG A 209 -18.21 -33.09 13.69
CA ARG A 209 -18.44 -33.73 14.99
C ARG A 209 -18.96 -35.12 14.78
#